data_a6c4d5436a177a4541ba6988b64c32ab
#
_entry.id   a6c4d5436a177a4541ba6988b64c32ab
#
_cell.length_a   1.000
_cell.length_b   1.000
_cell.length_c   1.000
_cell.angle_alpha   90.00
_cell.angle_beta   90.00
_cell.angle_gamma   90.00
#
_symmetry.space_group_name_H-M   'P 1'
#
loop_
_entity.id
_entity.type
_entity.pdbx_description
1 polymer ?
#
loop_
_entity_poly.entity_id
_entity_poly.type
_entity_poly.pdbx_seq_one_letter_code
_entity_poly.pdbx_strand_id
1 'polypeptide(L)'
;MAEAPRYGVGMLGYAFMGKAHTNGFKKLPYIFYPPPAIPVLKGICGRNQAAVEEAAERFGYEYGTTDWRRLIEDPEIQIFDNNGPNNVHQEPCLAALEAGKHTLVEKPLALNVAQARTMAEAAKKAGKKGIKSMVSFSNRFCPAVLLARRLIEQGRIGEIHHYRAAFLQDWLVDPNFPLAWRLKKEVAGSGVLGDLNAHSLDMARFLTGLEITEVVGASKTFVKERPLPLEASGLAGKAGKERGQVTVDDASLGIFRLSNGAMGSIEATRFATGRKSLWQIEVYGSKGAVQFELTQNNLLQYFSLDDPLETQGFRTILVTEAEVHDFIKHWWPPGHMLGWEHHHCHTVFHFVNCVAKNQEVSPWGATFEDGLRVQLILEALERSEKERGWVKVEEV
;
A
#
# COMPACT_ATOMS: atom_id res chain seq x y z
N MET A 1 -0.45 -30.53 -19.53
CA MET A 1 -1.04 -29.49 -18.69
C MET A 1 -1.60 -28.42 -19.63
N ALA A 2 -2.81 -27.88 -19.37
CA ALA A 2 -3.31 -26.77 -20.18
C ALA A 2 -2.34 -25.58 -20.05
N GLU A 3 -2.12 -24.87 -21.14
CA GLU A 3 -1.26 -23.67 -21.15
C GLU A 3 -1.89 -22.59 -20.25
N ALA A 4 -1.09 -21.93 -19.40
CA ALA A 4 -1.58 -20.90 -18.52
C ALA A 4 -2.14 -19.72 -19.35
N PRO A 5 -3.29 -19.12 -18.97
CA PRO A 5 -3.86 -18.01 -19.70
C PRO A 5 -2.91 -16.82 -19.72
N ARG A 6 -2.96 -16.03 -20.80
CA ARG A 6 -2.14 -14.83 -20.97
C ARG A 6 -2.99 -13.59 -20.75
N TYR A 7 -2.53 -12.66 -19.89
CA TYR A 7 -3.21 -11.40 -19.64
C TYR A 7 -2.30 -10.22 -20.00
N GLY A 8 -2.76 -9.38 -20.93
CA GLY A 8 -2.11 -8.12 -21.24
C GLY A 8 -2.21 -7.15 -20.09
N VAL A 9 -1.10 -6.50 -19.76
CA VAL A 9 -0.97 -5.51 -18.69
C VAL A 9 -0.73 -4.13 -19.29
N GLY A 10 -1.59 -3.19 -18.94
CA GLY A 10 -1.41 -1.76 -19.18
C GLY A 10 -1.06 -1.06 -17.88
N MET A 11 0.06 -0.34 -17.85
CA MET A 11 0.56 0.35 -16.65
C MET A 11 0.52 1.86 -16.80
N LEU A 12 -0.09 2.54 -15.86
CA LEU A 12 -0.01 3.99 -15.71
C LEU A 12 1.03 4.35 -14.64
N GLY A 13 2.11 5.03 -15.05
CA GLY A 13 3.21 5.41 -14.17
C GLY A 13 4.42 4.47 -14.27
N TYR A 14 5.57 5.02 -14.65
CA TYR A 14 6.83 4.28 -14.86
C TYR A 14 7.92 4.59 -13.82
N ALA A 15 7.58 5.38 -12.79
CA ALA A 15 8.52 5.76 -11.74
C ALA A 15 8.75 4.62 -10.74
N PHE A 16 9.08 4.95 -9.49
CA PHE A 16 9.44 4.01 -8.44
C PHE A 16 8.45 2.84 -8.29
N MET A 17 7.14 3.13 -8.16
CA MET A 17 6.13 2.07 -7.98
C MET A 17 5.87 1.29 -9.27
N GLY A 18 5.79 1.95 -10.42
CA GLY A 18 5.67 1.25 -11.70
C GLY A 18 6.83 0.29 -11.98
N LYS A 19 8.07 0.66 -11.57
CA LYS A 19 9.22 -0.26 -11.61
C LYS A 19 9.04 -1.45 -10.67
N ALA A 20 8.51 -1.23 -9.46
CA ALA A 20 8.29 -2.30 -8.47
C ALA A 20 7.21 -3.29 -8.95
N HIS A 21 6.09 -2.79 -9.49
CA HIS A 21 5.03 -3.64 -10.03
C HIS A 21 5.47 -4.38 -11.31
N THR A 22 6.18 -3.70 -12.21
CA THR A 22 6.78 -4.36 -13.39
C THR A 22 7.68 -5.52 -13.00
N ASN A 23 8.53 -5.34 -11.96
CA ASN A 23 9.37 -6.42 -11.43
C ASN A 23 8.53 -7.60 -10.93
N GLY A 24 7.39 -7.33 -10.28
CA GLY A 24 6.43 -8.35 -9.85
C GLY A 24 5.82 -9.12 -11.03
N PHE A 25 5.33 -8.43 -12.06
CA PHE A 25 4.79 -9.06 -13.26
C PHE A 25 5.83 -9.90 -13.98
N LYS A 26 7.07 -9.42 -14.12
CA LYS A 26 8.15 -10.17 -14.78
C LYS A 26 8.59 -11.41 -14.02
N LYS A 27 8.62 -11.36 -12.68
CA LYS A 27 9.01 -12.49 -11.84
C LYS A 27 7.91 -13.56 -11.72
N LEU A 28 6.64 -13.19 -11.87
CA LEU A 28 5.51 -14.07 -11.63
C LEU A 28 5.61 -15.42 -12.36
N PRO A 29 5.88 -15.50 -13.68
CA PRO A 29 5.81 -16.77 -14.40
C PRO A 29 6.83 -17.81 -13.98
N TYR A 30 8.01 -17.42 -13.49
CA TYR A 30 9.07 -18.34 -13.15
C TYR A 30 9.25 -18.55 -11.64
N ILE A 31 8.87 -17.57 -10.82
CA ILE A 31 8.92 -17.72 -9.36
C ILE A 31 7.70 -18.49 -8.85
N PHE A 32 6.50 -18.18 -9.33
CA PHE A 32 5.26 -18.83 -8.89
C PHE A 32 4.85 -19.95 -9.86
N TYR A 33 5.75 -20.90 -10.07
CA TYR A 33 5.56 -21.99 -11.03
C TYR A 33 4.79 -23.19 -10.42
N PRO A 34 3.80 -23.79 -11.11
CA PRO A 34 3.21 -23.31 -12.35
C PRO A 34 2.42 -22.02 -12.14
N PRO A 35 2.58 -21.03 -13.04
CA PRO A 35 1.92 -19.72 -12.86
C PRO A 35 0.40 -19.83 -13.07
N PRO A 36 -0.41 -19.05 -12.32
CA PRO A 36 -1.86 -18.98 -12.53
C PRO A 36 -2.22 -18.35 -13.88
N ALA A 37 -1.39 -17.44 -14.35
CA ALA A 37 -1.45 -16.81 -15.66
C ALA A 37 -0.07 -16.23 -16.03
N ILE A 38 0.11 -15.88 -17.31
CA ILE A 38 1.32 -15.23 -17.83
C ILE A 38 0.99 -13.77 -18.11
N PRO A 39 1.50 -12.80 -17.32
CA PRO A 39 1.38 -11.38 -17.65
C PRO A 39 2.16 -11.05 -18.92
N VAL A 40 1.55 -10.29 -19.83
CA VAL A 40 2.16 -9.77 -21.04
C VAL A 40 2.21 -8.25 -20.94
N LEU A 41 3.39 -7.66 -20.89
CA LEU A 41 3.59 -6.23 -20.70
C LEU A 41 3.26 -5.49 -22.02
N LYS A 42 2.01 -5.03 -22.20
CA LYS A 42 1.52 -4.43 -23.44
C LYS A 42 1.86 -2.96 -23.53
N GLY A 43 1.30 -2.12 -22.69
CA GLY A 43 1.47 -0.68 -22.76
C GLY A 43 1.87 -0.06 -21.44
N ILE A 44 2.69 1.00 -21.50
CA ILE A 44 3.04 1.80 -20.32
C ILE A 44 2.78 3.28 -20.63
N CYS A 45 2.19 3.98 -19.66
CA CYS A 45 1.80 5.37 -19.82
C CYS A 45 2.52 6.30 -18.84
N GLY A 46 2.87 7.50 -19.30
CA GLY A 46 3.46 8.55 -18.47
C GLY A 46 3.41 9.91 -19.16
N ARG A 47 3.79 10.97 -18.47
CA ARG A 47 3.60 12.36 -18.94
C ARG A 47 4.61 12.85 -19.97
N ASN A 48 5.78 12.23 -20.06
CA ASN A 48 6.86 12.65 -20.94
C ASN A 48 7.11 11.55 -21.99
N GLN A 49 6.99 11.89 -23.26
CA GLN A 49 7.07 10.94 -24.38
C GLN A 49 8.41 10.21 -24.41
N ALA A 50 9.53 10.94 -24.39
CA ALA A 50 10.85 10.31 -24.43
C ALA A 50 11.12 9.40 -23.23
N ALA A 51 10.71 9.84 -22.01
CA ALA A 51 10.92 9.06 -20.81
C ALA A 51 10.01 7.81 -20.74
N VAL A 52 8.80 7.86 -21.28
CA VAL A 52 7.91 6.69 -21.31
C VAL A 52 8.33 5.67 -22.39
N GLU A 53 8.87 6.12 -23.51
CA GLU A 53 9.46 5.25 -24.52
C GLU A 53 10.70 4.53 -23.96
N GLU A 54 11.62 5.26 -23.34
CA GLU A 54 12.77 4.66 -22.63
C GLU A 54 12.30 3.63 -21.57
N ALA A 55 11.27 3.98 -20.80
CA ALA A 55 10.73 3.06 -19.80
C ALA A 55 10.09 1.82 -20.44
N ALA A 56 9.38 1.96 -21.55
CA ALA A 56 8.81 0.84 -22.29
C ALA A 56 9.90 -0.13 -22.76
N GLU A 57 10.95 0.37 -23.40
CA GLU A 57 12.08 -0.43 -23.84
C GLU A 57 12.77 -1.12 -22.65
N ARG A 58 13.15 -0.35 -21.63
CA ARG A 58 13.87 -0.85 -20.44
C ARG A 58 13.06 -1.89 -19.65
N PHE A 59 11.76 -1.69 -19.53
CA PHE A 59 10.89 -2.59 -18.77
C PHE A 59 10.32 -3.73 -19.62
N GLY A 60 10.42 -3.64 -20.95
CA GLY A 60 9.94 -4.65 -21.90
C GLY A 60 8.43 -4.58 -22.15
N TYR A 61 7.86 -3.38 -22.13
CA TYR A 61 6.51 -3.12 -22.66
C TYR A 61 6.55 -2.99 -24.18
N GLU A 62 5.51 -3.42 -24.86
CA GLU A 62 5.43 -3.37 -26.33
C GLU A 62 5.36 -1.93 -26.85
N TYR A 63 4.71 -1.01 -26.06
CA TYR A 63 4.67 0.41 -26.41
C TYR A 63 4.63 1.33 -25.19
N GLY A 64 5.13 2.56 -25.39
CA GLY A 64 4.96 3.70 -24.49
C GLY A 64 3.92 4.69 -25.04
N THR A 65 3.19 5.38 -24.14
CA THR A 65 2.19 6.40 -24.53
C THR A 65 2.10 7.50 -23.49
N THR A 66 1.68 8.69 -23.88
CA THR A 66 1.34 9.79 -22.97
C THR A 66 -0.16 9.93 -22.69
N ASP A 67 -0.98 9.16 -23.39
CA ASP A 67 -2.42 9.09 -23.17
C ASP A 67 -2.81 7.74 -22.56
N TRP A 68 -3.26 7.76 -21.31
CA TRP A 68 -3.70 6.55 -20.60
C TRP A 68 -4.95 5.91 -21.22
N ARG A 69 -5.76 6.67 -21.99
CA ARG A 69 -6.96 6.15 -22.66
C ARG A 69 -6.60 5.07 -23.66
N ARG A 70 -5.44 5.19 -24.28
CA ARG A 70 -4.91 4.14 -25.17
C ARG A 70 -4.76 2.79 -24.47
N LEU A 71 -4.38 2.77 -23.17
CA LEU A 71 -4.32 1.52 -22.41
C LEU A 71 -5.71 0.93 -22.14
N ILE A 72 -6.72 1.79 -22.01
CA ILE A 72 -8.10 1.36 -21.76
C ILE A 72 -8.76 0.84 -23.05
N GLU A 73 -8.49 1.48 -24.16
CA GLU A 73 -9.04 1.14 -25.48
C GLU A 73 -8.38 -0.10 -26.11
N ASP A 74 -7.16 -0.44 -25.67
CA ASP A 74 -6.43 -1.60 -26.18
C ASP A 74 -7.13 -2.92 -25.78
N PRO A 75 -7.67 -3.71 -26.74
CA PRO A 75 -8.38 -4.96 -26.43
C PRO A 75 -7.45 -6.07 -25.93
N GLU A 76 -6.15 -5.95 -26.15
CA GLU A 76 -5.15 -6.90 -25.66
C GLU A 76 -4.76 -6.68 -24.21
N ILE A 77 -5.24 -5.60 -23.57
CA ILE A 77 -5.03 -5.31 -22.15
C ILE A 77 -6.25 -5.77 -21.35
N GLN A 78 -6.08 -6.72 -20.44
CA GLN A 78 -7.09 -7.19 -19.50
C GLN A 78 -6.87 -6.66 -18.08
N ILE A 79 -5.62 -6.33 -17.74
CA ILE A 79 -5.24 -5.80 -16.43
C ILE A 79 -4.73 -4.36 -16.61
N PHE A 80 -5.37 -3.43 -15.91
CA PHE A 80 -4.92 -2.05 -15.79
C PHE A 80 -4.33 -1.83 -14.41
N ASP A 81 -3.06 -1.40 -14.36
CA ASP A 81 -2.30 -1.16 -13.13
C ASP A 81 -1.92 0.32 -13.02
N ASN A 82 -2.53 1.03 -12.06
CA ASN A 82 -2.35 2.46 -11.87
C ASN A 82 -1.35 2.76 -10.76
N ASN A 83 -0.15 3.15 -11.14
CA ASN A 83 0.96 3.57 -10.29
C ASN A 83 1.26 5.08 -10.41
N GLY A 84 0.29 5.84 -10.88
CA GLY A 84 0.37 7.29 -11.04
C GLY A 84 0.37 8.04 -9.70
N PRO A 85 0.56 9.37 -9.71
CA PRO A 85 0.27 10.20 -8.54
C PRO A 85 -1.21 10.12 -8.15
N ASN A 86 -1.52 10.40 -6.88
CA ASN A 86 -2.86 10.16 -6.30
C ASN A 86 -4.01 10.87 -7.07
N ASN A 87 -3.73 12.03 -7.66
CA ASN A 87 -4.72 12.79 -8.43
C ASN A 87 -5.12 12.16 -9.78
N VAL A 88 -4.40 11.14 -10.23
CA VAL A 88 -4.74 10.38 -11.45
C VAL A 88 -5.21 8.95 -11.12
N HIS A 89 -5.62 8.68 -9.88
CA HIS A 89 -6.19 7.38 -9.53
C HIS A 89 -7.64 7.25 -10.03
N GLN A 90 -8.49 8.25 -9.77
CA GLN A 90 -9.93 8.13 -9.97
C GLN A 90 -10.32 7.94 -11.43
N GLU A 91 -10.08 8.94 -12.29
CA GLU A 91 -10.59 8.93 -13.68
C GLU A 91 -10.13 7.71 -14.47
N PRO A 92 -8.82 7.35 -14.50
CA PRO A 92 -8.37 6.17 -15.25
C PRO A 92 -8.90 4.85 -14.67
N CYS A 93 -9.02 4.72 -13.33
CA CYS A 93 -9.55 3.49 -12.73
C CYS A 93 -11.04 3.33 -13.03
N LEU A 94 -11.83 4.41 -13.00
CA LEU A 94 -13.25 4.36 -13.37
C LEU A 94 -13.42 3.92 -14.83
N ALA A 95 -12.65 4.50 -15.75
CA ALA A 95 -12.67 4.13 -17.16
C ALA A 95 -12.26 2.66 -17.37
N ALA A 96 -11.23 2.18 -16.65
CA ALA A 96 -10.81 0.78 -16.72
C ALA A 96 -11.90 -0.19 -16.26
N LEU A 97 -12.53 0.10 -15.11
CA LEU A 97 -13.63 -0.72 -14.60
C LEU A 97 -14.84 -0.73 -15.52
N GLU A 98 -15.18 0.41 -16.13
CA GLU A 98 -16.27 0.53 -17.10
C GLU A 98 -15.99 -0.27 -18.38
N ALA A 99 -14.74 -0.22 -18.87
CA ALA A 99 -14.27 -1.00 -20.01
C ALA A 99 -14.09 -2.50 -19.70
N GLY A 100 -14.37 -2.94 -18.46
CA GLY A 100 -14.29 -4.34 -18.07
C GLY A 100 -12.87 -4.84 -17.81
N LYS A 101 -11.92 -3.95 -17.51
CA LYS A 101 -10.55 -4.32 -17.15
C LYS A 101 -10.41 -4.56 -15.67
N HIS A 102 -9.71 -5.63 -15.27
CA HIS A 102 -9.30 -5.86 -13.90
C HIS A 102 -8.33 -4.74 -13.49
N THR A 103 -8.56 -4.14 -12.30
CA THR A 103 -7.89 -2.90 -11.94
C THR A 103 -7.10 -3.03 -10.64
N LEU A 104 -5.78 -2.83 -10.72
CA LEU A 104 -4.89 -2.66 -9.57
C LEU A 104 -4.54 -1.18 -9.46
N VAL A 105 -4.55 -0.61 -8.27
CA VAL A 105 -4.21 0.81 -8.06
C VAL A 105 -3.34 0.98 -6.81
N GLU A 106 -2.36 1.88 -6.88
CA GLU A 106 -1.55 2.25 -5.74
C GLU A 106 -2.36 2.97 -4.65
N LYS A 107 -1.87 2.85 -3.42
CA LYS A 107 -2.43 3.55 -2.25
C LYS A 107 -1.94 5.02 -2.18
N PRO A 108 -2.68 5.91 -1.49
CA PRO A 108 -4.08 5.76 -1.07
C PRO A 108 -5.01 5.67 -2.28
N LEU A 109 -6.20 5.11 -2.09
CA LEU A 109 -7.14 4.86 -3.19
C LEU A 109 -7.46 6.15 -3.99
N ALA A 110 -7.61 7.28 -3.31
CA ALA A 110 -8.01 8.55 -3.90
C ALA A 110 -7.47 9.75 -3.10
N LEU A 111 -7.71 10.98 -3.59
CA LEU A 111 -7.35 12.21 -2.91
C LEU A 111 -8.23 12.52 -1.69
N ASN A 112 -9.48 12.08 -1.71
CA ASN A 112 -10.51 12.38 -0.71
C ASN A 112 -11.61 11.33 -0.68
N VAL A 113 -12.50 11.41 0.33
CA VAL A 113 -13.61 10.47 0.53
C VAL A 113 -14.57 10.44 -0.66
N ALA A 114 -14.93 11.58 -1.25
CA ALA A 114 -15.88 11.61 -2.37
C ALA A 114 -15.38 10.80 -3.57
N GLN A 115 -14.10 10.95 -3.92
CA GLN A 115 -13.47 10.18 -4.98
C GLN A 115 -13.39 8.67 -4.61
N ALA A 116 -12.95 8.35 -3.40
CA ALA A 116 -12.86 6.97 -2.92
C ALA A 116 -14.22 6.27 -2.93
N ARG A 117 -15.29 6.95 -2.53
CA ARG A 117 -16.66 6.45 -2.54
C ARG A 117 -17.11 6.11 -3.96
N THR A 118 -16.90 7.03 -4.92
CA THR A 118 -17.21 6.79 -6.34
C THR A 118 -16.44 5.59 -6.89
N MET A 119 -15.16 5.46 -6.56
CA MET A 119 -14.34 4.33 -7.00
C MET A 119 -14.80 3.00 -6.38
N ALA A 120 -15.14 2.97 -5.09
CA ALA A 120 -15.63 1.77 -4.41
C ALA A 120 -16.99 1.31 -4.99
N GLU A 121 -17.89 2.24 -5.28
CA GLU A 121 -19.17 1.93 -5.93
C GLU A 121 -18.98 1.37 -7.34
N ALA A 122 -18.08 1.96 -8.13
CA ALA A 122 -17.74 1.47 -9.47
C ALA A 122 -17.15 0.05 -9.41
N ALA A 123 -16.22 -0.19 -8.49
CA ALA A 123 -15.62 -1.50 -8.26
C ALA A 123 -16.66 -2.55 -7.85
N LYS A 124 -17.59 -2.21 -6.95
CA LYS A 124 -18.70 -3.07 -6.55
C LYS A 124 -19.60 -3.42 -7.74
N LYS A 125 -19.88 -2.45 -8.61
CA LYS A 125 -20.66 -2.66 -9.85
C LYS A 125 -19.93 -3.57 -10.83
N ALA A 126 -18.62 -3.33 -11.05
CA ALA A 126 -17.78 -4.13 -11.94
C ALA A 126 -17.59 -5.56 -11.41
N GLY A 127 -17.47 -5.73 -10.08
CA GLY A 127 -17.35 -7.03 -9.42
C GLY A 127 -18.53 -7.97 -9.71
N LYS A 128 -19.75 -7.43 -9.83
CA LYS A 128 -20.93 -8.23 -10.26
C LYS A 128 -20.78 -8.84 -11.64
N LYS A 129 -19.89 -8.32 -12.47
CA LYS A 129 -19.55 -8.81 -13.80
C LYS A 129 -18.26 -9.67 -13.80
N GLY A 130 -17.73 -10.01 -12.63
CA GLY A 130 -16.50 -10.79 -12.48
C GLY A 130 -15.20 -9.98 -12.58
N ILE A 131 -15.27 -8.65 -12.71
CA ILE A 131 -14.09 -7.79 -12.79
C ILE A 131 -13.50 -7.62 -11.39
N LYS A 132 -12.20 -7.88 -11.25
CA LYS A 132 -11.48 -7.75 -9.99
C LYS A 132 -10.85 -6.37 -9.87
N SER A 133 -10.87 -5.82 -8.66
CA SER A 133 -10.21 -4.57 -8.30
C SER A 133 -9.51 -4.69 -6.96
N MET A 134 -8.30 -4.12 -6.83
CA MET A 134 -7.51 -4.19 -5.62
C MET A 134 -6.68 -2.92 -5.42
N VAL A 135 -6.57 -2.46 -4.16
CA VAL A 135 -5.63 -1.42 -3.76
C VAL A 135 -4.31 -2.07 -3.33
N SER A 136 -3.20 -1.54 -3.79
CA SER A 136 -1.86 -2.08 -3.53
C SER A 136 -1.33 -1.73 -2.13
N PHE A 137 -2.00 -2.20 -1.08
CA PHE A 137 -1.43 -2.23 0.27
C PHE A 137 -0.44 -3.40 0.38
N SER A 138 0.68 -3.30 -0.32
CA SER A 138 1.65 -4.38 -0.52
C SER A 138 2.19 -4.99 0.78
N ASN A 139 2.25 -4.22 1.86
CA ASN A 139 2.73 -4.70 3.15
C ASN A 139 1.84 -5.79 3.78
N ARG A 140 0.57 -5.91 3.38
CA ARG A 140 -0.29 -7.06 3.76
C ARG A 140 0.33 -8.39 3.34
N PHE A 141 1.14 -8.41 2.29
CA PHE A 141 1.74 -9.61 1.68
C PHE A 141 3.17 -9.88 2.17
N CYS A 142 3.61 -9.26 3.25
CA CYS A 142 4.82 -9.63 3.95
C CYS A 142 4.59 -10.93 4.73
N PRO A 143 5.43 -11.97 4.58
CA PRO A 143 5.24 -13.25 5.28
C PRO A 143 5.13 -13.12 6.81
N ALA A 144 5.91 -12.22 7.42
CA ALA A 144 5.82 -11.96 8.87
C ALA A 144 4.46 -11.33 9.26
N VAL A 145 3.92 -10.44 8.43
CA VAL A 145 2.59 -9.83 8.65
C VAL A 145 1.48 -10.88 8.49
N LEU A 146 1.59 -11.77 7.49
CA LEU A 146 0.64 -12.87 7.30
C LEU A 146 0.66 -13.86 8.46
N LEU A 147 1.85 -14.17 9.01
CA LEU A 147 1.97 -14.98 10.22
C LEU A 147 1.34 -14.26 11.42
N ALA A 148 1.60 -12.96 11.60
CA ALA A 148 1.00 -12.18 12.68
C ALA A 148 -0.52 -12.24 12.63
N ARG A 149 -1.13 -11.99 11.46
CA ARG A 149 -2.56 -12.10 11.23
C ARG A 149 -3.08 -13.50 11.57
N ARG A 150 -2.43 -14.55 11.09
CA ARG A 150 -2.82 -15.96 11.38
C ARG A 150 -2.81 -16.25 12.87
N LEU A 151 -1.79 -15.79 13.61
CA LEU A 151 -1.73 -15.96 15.07
C LEU A 151 -2.87 -15.23 15.77
N ILE A 152 -3.23 -14.05 15.31
CA ILE A 152 -4.37 -13.28 15.83
C ILE A 152 -5.70 -13.98 15.54
N GLU A 153 -5.93 -14.39 14.29
CA GLU A 153 -7.15 -15.13 13.88
C GLU A 153 -7.32 -16.47 14.62
N GLN A 154 -6.22 -17.14 14.97
CA GLN A 154 -6.22 -18.34 15.79
C GLN A 154 -6.45 -18.06 17.29
N GLY A 155 -6.65 -16.81 17.70
CA GLY A 155 -6.84 -16.42 19.09
C GLY A 155 -5.58 -16.57 19.97
N ARG A 156 -4.38 -16.69 19.37
CA ARG A 156 -3.12 -16.92 20.10
C ARG A 156 -2.70 -15.74 20.96
N ILE A 157 -3.17 -14.54 20.66
CA ILE A 157 -2.95 -13.36 21.52
C ILE A 157 -4.20 -12.96 22.32
N GLY A 158 -5.32 -13.69 22.15
CA GLY A 158 -6.59 -13.42 22.83
C GLY A 158 -7.33 -12.20 22.30
N GLU A 159 -8.12 -11.56 23.15
CA GLU A 159 -8.87 -10.34 22.83
C GLU A 159 -7.89 -9.17 22.62
N ILE A 160 -8.07 -8.41 21.55
CA ILE A 160 -7.23 -7.24 21.26
C ILE A 160 -7.55 -6.12 22.24
N HIS A 161 -6.52 -5.60 22.89
CA HIS A 161 -6.60 -4.46 23.82
C HIS A 161 -5.94 -3.20 23.27
N HIS A 162 -4.83 -3.34 22.54
CA HIS A 162 -4.03 -2.20 22.11
C HIS A 162 -3.33 -2.47 20.78
N TYR A 163 -3.37 -1.46 19.89
CA TYR A 163 -2.60 -1.41 18.65
C TYR A 163 -1.73 -0.15 18.64
N ARG A 164 -0.50 -0.26 18.15
CA ARG A 164 0.32 0.91 17.85
C ARG A 164 1.13 0.72 16.59
N ALA A 165 1.33 1.81 15.84
CA ALA A 165 2.21 1.83 14.69
C ALA A 165 2.96 3.16 14.59
N ALA A 166 4.22 3.07 14.12
CA ALA A 166 5.07 4.23 13.84
C ALA A 166 5.71 4.08 12.48
N PHE A 167 5.53 5.07 11.57
CA PHE A 167 6.18 5.08 10.27
C PHE A 167 7.08 6.31 10.14
N LEU A 168 8.39 6.11 10.33
CA LEU A 168 9.37 7.17 10.49
C LEU A 168 10.35 7.17 9.31
N GLN A 169 10.51 8.34 8.68
CA GLN A 169 11.44 8.60 7.58
C GLN A 169 12.18 9.92 7.80
N ASP A 170 13.30 10.17 7.11
CA ASP A 170 14.10 11.38 7.24
C ASP A 170 14.40 12.11 5.93
N TRP A 171 13.82 11.70 4.82
CA TRP A 171 14.20 12.21 3.50
C TRP A 171 13.79 13.67 3.21
N LEU A 172 12.97 14.29 4.06
CA LEU A 172 12.57 15.71 3.97
C LEU A 172 13.25 16.62 4.99
N VAL A 173 14.18 16.11 5.79
CA VAL A 173 14.89 16.90 6.81
C VAL A 173 15.67 18.07 6.17
N ASP A 174 16.27 17.87 5.00
CA ASP A 174 16.91 18.96 4.25
C ASP A 174 15.85 19.94 3.70
N PRO A 175 15.82 21.22 4.15
CA PRO A 175 14.87 22.22 3.67
C PRO A 175 15.06 22.60 2.19
N ASN A 176 16.20 22.20 1.57
CA ASN A 176 16.49 22.40 0.17
C ASN A 176 16.07 21.24 -0.72
N PHE A 177 15.52 20.16 -0.15
CA PHE A 177 14.90 19.11 -0.97
C PHE A 177 13.78 19.73 -1.83
N PRO A 178 13.71 19.44 -3.17
CA PRO A 178 12.76 20.06 -4.08
C PRO A 178 11.28 19.81 -3.71
N LEU A 179 10.42 20.76 -4.09
CA LEU A 179 8.97 20.68 -3.94
C LEU A 179 8.40 19.58 -4.88
N ALA A 180 8.56 18.32 -4.48
CA ALA A 180 7.99 17.18 -5.19
C ALA A 180 6.45 17.19 -5.12
N TRP A 181 5.79 16.43 -6.01
CA TRP A 181 4.34 16.32 -6.08
C TRP A 181 3.69 15.88 -4.76
N ARG A 182 4.40 15.03 -3.98
CA ARG A 182 3.97 14.56 -2.65
C ARG A 182 3.84 15.65 -1.60
N LEU A 183 4.30 16.86 -1.91
CA LEU A 183 4.25 18.03 -1.02
C LEU A 183 3.17 19.04 -1.42
N LYS A 184 2.33 18.67 -2.40
CA LYS A 184 1.25 19.47 -2.94
C LYS A 184 -0.10 18.79 -2.71
N LYS A 185 -0.99 19.43 -1.93
CA LYS A 185 -2.29 18.86 -1.55
C LYS A 185 -3.16 18.53 -2.77
N GLU A 186 -3.13 19.35 -3.80
CA GLU A 186 -3.89 19.16 -5.04
C GLU A 186 -3.47 17.91 -5.83
N VAL A 187 -2.28 17.35 -5.56
CA VAL A 187 -1.76 16.13 -6.22
C VAL A 187 -1.75 14.93 -5.29
N ALA A 188 -1.40 15.14 -4.04
CA ALA A 188 -1.19 14.08 -3.06
C ALA A 188 -2.38 13.87 -2.11
N GLY A 189 -3.29 14.85 -1.97
CA GLY A 189 -4.40 14.81 -1.00
C GLY A 189 -3.96 15.23 0.40
N SER A 190 -2.95 14.57 0.95
CA SER A 190 -2.30 14.89 2.24
C SER A 190 -0.83 14.53 2.20
N GLY A 191 -0.10 14.82 3.26
CA GLY A 191 1.32 14.50 3.41
C GLY A 191 1.56 13.10 3.96
N VAL A 192 2.23 13.01 5.12
CA VAL A 192 2.49 11.72 5.78
C VAL A 192 1.21 11.05 6.27
N LEU A 193 0.15 11.82 6.52
CA LEU A 193 -1.14 11.30 6.89
C LEU A 193 -1.64 10.29 5.85
N GLY A 194 -1.73 10.67 4.58
CA GLY A 194 -2.17 9.78 3.50
C GLY A 194 -1.09 8.87 2.95
N ASP A 195 0.18 9.31 2.93
CA ASP A 195 1.25 8.50 2.35
C ASP A 195 1.72 7.37 3.28
N LEU A 196 1.89 7.66 4.57
CA LEU A 196 2.46 6.72 5.54
C LEU A 196 1.41 6.16 6.50
N ASN A 197 0.57 7.00 7.11
CA ASN A 197 -0.44 6.52 8.05
C ASN A 197 -1.54 5.69 7.38
N ALA A 198 -1.79 5.84 6.06
CA ALA A 198 -2.68 4.93 5.34
C ALA A 198 -2.26 3.46 5.48
N HIS A 199 -0.95 3.17 5.45
CA HIS A 199 -0.44 1.81 5.69
C HIS A 199 -0.72 1.34 7.12
N SER A 200 -0.52 2.21 8.12
CA SER A 200 -0.72 1.88 9.54
C SER A 200 -2.20 1.66 9.86
N LEU A 201 -3.10 2.45 9.25
CA LEU A 201 -4.55 2.32 9.44
C LEU A 201 -5.11 1.09 8.71
N ASP A 202 -4.67 0.83 7.48
CA ASP A 202 -4.99 -0.38 6.77
C ASP A 202 -4.55 -1.63 7.55
N MET A 203 -3.33 -1.59 8.09
CA MET A 203 -2.76 -2.70 8.85
C MET A 203 -3.47 -2.93 10.18
N ALA A 204 -3.94 -1.87 10.85
CA ALA A 204 -4.76 -2.01 12.06
C ALA A 204 -6.02 -2.83 11.77
N ARG A 205 -6.75 -2.48 10.69
CA ARG A 205 -7.95 -3.22 10.25
C ARG A 205 -7.60 -4.64 9.78
N PHE A 206 -6.54 -4.77 8.98
CA PHE A 206 -6.12 -6.07 8.42
C PHE A 206 -5.68 -7.07 9.48
N LEU A 207 -4.88 -6.67 10.46
CA LEU A 207 -4.37 -7.58 11.50
C LEU A 207 -5.44 -7.91 12.55
N THR A 208 -6.21 -6.90 13.00
CA THR A 208 -7.15 -7.08 14.10
C THR A 208 -8.51 -7.63 13.64
N GLY A 209 -8.87 -7.43 12.36
CA GLY A 209 -10.22 -7.70 11.86
C GLY A 209 -11.27 -6.74 12.41
N LEU A 210 -10.87 -5.66 13.09
CA LEU A 210 -11.75 -4.69 13.75
C LEU A 210 -11.81 -3.38 12.95
N GLU A 211 -12.94 -2.68 13.00
CA GLU A 211 -13.09 -1.36 12.41
C GLU A 211 -12.63 -0.25 13.37
N ILE A 212 -12.07 0.82 12.80
CA ILE A 212 -11.75 2.05 13.51
C ILE A 212 -13.03 2.89 13.52
N THR A 213 -13.54 3.22 14.72
CA THR A 213 -14.84 3.86 14.90
C THR A 213 -14.78 5.36 15.15
N GLU A 214 -13.77 5.82 15.90
CA GLU A 214 -13.52 7.24 16.17
C GLU A 214 -12.04 7.53 16.32
N VAL A 215 -11.65 8.76 16.01
CA VAL A 215 -10.26 9.19 15.99
C VAL A 215 -10.07 10.57 16.61
N VAL A 216 -8.85 10.83 17.10
CA VAL A 216 -8.35 12.16 17.41
C VAL A 216 -6.91 12.26 16.94
N GLY A 217 -6.53 13.38 16.34
CA GLY A 217 -5.19 13.54 15.77
C GLY A 217 -4.71 14.98 15.68
N ALA A 218 -3.44 15.10 15.36
CA ALA A 218 -2.78 16.37 15.08
C ALA A 218 -1.73 16.17 13.97
N SER A 219 -1.51 17.21 13.18
CA SER A 219 -0.51 17.22 12.13
C SER A 219 0.33 18.50 12.15
N LYS A 220 1.49 18.48 11.49
CA LYS A 220 2.38 19.63 11.41
C LYS A 220 3.15 19.68 10.12
N THR A 221 3.21 20.86 9.51
CA THR A 221 4.15 21.21 8.44
C THR A 221 5.32 21.97 9.04
N PHE A 222 6.53 21.42 8.95
CA PHE A 222 7.74 22.04 9.50
C PHE A 222 8.40 22.98 8.50
N VAL A 223 8.55 22.56 7.24
CA VAL A 223 9.14 23.35 6.15
C VAL A 223 8.04 23.81 5.21
N LYS A 224 7.68 25.08 5.30
CA LYS A 224 6.54 25.66 4.57
C LYS A 224 6.84 26.00 3.11
N GLU A 225 8.12 26.18 2.76
CA GLU A 225 8.54 26.57 1.41
C GLU A 225 9.76 25.72 1.00
N ARG A 226 9.73 25.24 -0.25
CA ARG A 226 10.83 24.46 -0.83
C ARG A 226 11.18 24.93 -2.23
N PRO A 227 12.44 24.73 -2.68
CA PRO A 227 12.81 25.03 -4.06
C PRO A 227 11.91 24.29 -5.05
N LEU A 228 11.53 24.95 -6.15
CA LEU A 228 10.86 24.28 -7.26
C LEU A 228 11.82 23.26 -7.92
N PRO A 229 11.32 22.08 -8.35
CA PRO A 229 12.17 21.11 -9.01
C PRO A 229 12.53 21.57 -10.42
N LEU A 230 13.82 21.47 -10.79
CA LEU A 230 14.27 21.52 -12.18
C LEU A 230 14.03 20.15 -12.84
N GLU A 231 14.32 19.09 -12.10
CA GLU A 231 14.05 17.70 -12.46
C GLU A 231 13.56 16.98 -11.20
N ALA A 232 12.50 16.17 -11.31
CA ALA A 232 12.02 15.37 -10.20
C ALA A 232 11.75 13.94 -10.65
N SER A 233 12.30 12.98 -9.93
CA SER A 233 12.12 11.56 -10.15
C SER A 233 12.00 10.83 -8.80
N GLY A 234 10.83 10.24 -8.54
CA GLY A 234 10.59 9.43 -7.33
C GLY A 234 10.78 10.22 -6.03
N LEU A 235 11.76 9.82 -5.23
CA LEU A 235 12.19 10.46 -3.98
C LEU A 235 13.49 11.26 -4.14
N ALA A 236 13.86 11.67 -5.36
CA ALA A 236 15.04 12.48 -5.66
C ALA A 236 14.66 13.61 -6.61
N GLY A 237 15.47 14.66 -6.68
CA GLY A 237 15.28 15.77 -7.60
C GLY A 237 16.37 16.82 -7.47
N LYS A 238 16.53 17.62 -8.54
CA LYS A 238 17.43 18.79 -8.52
C LYS A 238 16.62 20.03 -8.21
N ALA A 239 17.09 20.82 -7.24
CA ALA A 239 16.48 22.05 -6.79
C ALA A 239 16.76 23.22 -7.75
N GLY A 240 15.72 24.00 -8.08
CA GLY A 240 15.83 25.31 -8.72
C GLY A 240 16.08 26.42 -7.70
N LYS A 241 16.10 27.66 -8.19
CA LYS A 241 16.24 28.88 -7.35
C LYS A 241 14.90 29.38 -6.80
N GLU A 242 13.84 29.24 -7.57
CA GLU A 242 12.48 29.65 -7.18
C GLU A 242 11.92 28.70 -6.11
N ARG A 243 11.10 29.21 -5.21
CA ARG A 243 10.47 28.45 -4.13
C ARG A 243 8.95 28.41 -4.29
N GLY A 244 8.36 27.33 -3.82
CA GLY A 244 6.91 27.15 -3.78
C GLY A 244 6.45 26.67 -2.41
N GLN A 245 5.14 26.82 -2.14
CA GLN A 245 4.53 26.46 -0.87
C GLN A 245 4.34 24.95 -0.72
N VAL A 246 4.68 24.40 0.45
CA VAL A 246 4.29 23.09 0.89
C VAL A 246 2.88 23.18 1.46
N THR A 247 1.96 22.36 0.95
CA THR A 247 0.54 22.45 1.33
C THR A 247 0.02 21.19 2.05
N VAL A 248 0.94 20.33 2.50
CA VAL A 248 0.65 19.09 3.22
C VAL A 248 1.44 18.99 4.52
N ASP A 249 1.08 18.02 5.34
CA ASP A 249 1.71 17.70 6.63
C ASP A 249 3.06 16.96 6.44
N ASP A 250 4.01 17.27 7.34
CA ASP A 250 5.32 16.62 7.47
C ASP A 250 5.35 15.59 8.61
N ALA A 251 4.46 15.75 9.59
CA ALA A 251 4.24 14.84 10.70
C ALA A 251 2.74 14.76 11.01
N SER A 252 2.26 13.57 11.37
CA SER A 252 0.88 13.30 11.78
C SER A 252 0.84 12.21 12.83
N LEU A 253 0.15 12.49 13.94
CA LEU A 253 -0.07 11.57 15.04
C LEU A 253 -1.57 11.41 15.26
N GLY A 254 -2.01 10.21 15.65
CA GLY A 254 -3.40 9.96 15.94
C GLY A 254 -3.61 8.87 16.99
N ILE A 255 -4.72 8.98 17.72
CA ILE A 255 -5.24 7.95 18.60
C ILE A 255 -6.63 7.58 18.07
N PHE A 256 -7.01 6.31 18.19
CA PHE A 256 -8.30 5.83 17.70
C PHE A 256 -8.89 4.75 18.62
N ARG A 257 -10.21 4.50 18.46
CA ARG A 257 -10.90 3.36 19.06
C ARG A 257 -11.25 2.34 18.01
N LEU A 258 -11.10 1.07 18.38
CA LEU A 258 -11.55 -0.06 17.60
C LEU A 258 -12.99 -0.46 17.99
N SER A 259 -13.66 -1.19 17.14
CA SER A 259 -15.08 -1.59 17.31
C SER A 259 -15.37 -2.46 18.54
N ASN A 260 -14.34 -3.09 19.11
CA ASN A 260 -14.45 -3.82 20.40
C ASN A 260 -14.11 -2.96 21.63
N GLY A 261 -13.87 -1.64 21.47
CA GLY A 261 -13.47 -0.73 22.53
C GLY A 261 -11.97 -0.63 22.80
N ALA A 262 -11.15 -1.46 22.14
CA ALA A 262 -9.69 -1.35 22.23
C ALA A 262 -9.21 -0.01 21.67
N MET A 263 -8.02 0.41 22.10
CA MET A 263 -7.39 1.67 21.65
C MET A 263 -6.22 1.40 20.73
N GLY A 264 -6.00 2.34 19.80
CA GLY A 264 -4.81 2.33 18.96
C GLY A 264 -4.17 3.70 18.84
N SER A 265 -2.89 3.71 18.48
CA SER A 265 -2.14 4.92 18.13
C SER A 265 -1.35 4.75 16.85
N ILE A 266 -1.23 5.84 16.11
CA ILE A 266 -0.39 5.93 14.92
C ILE A 266 0.45 7.18 14.97
N GLU A 267 1.65 7.09 14.44
CA GLU A 267 2.47 8.25 14.12
C GLU A 267 3.19 8.07 12.79
N ALA A 268 3.36 9.15 12.06
CA ALA A 268 4.15 9.19 10.84
C ALA A 268 4.87 10.52 10.72
N THR A 269 6.12 10.48 10.25
CA THR A 269 6.85 11.70 9.89
C THR A 269 7.92 11.41 8.86
N ARG A 270 8.26 12.43 8.07
CA ARG A 270 9.40 12.45 7.15
C ARG A 270 10.60 13.24 7.71
N PHE A 271 10.55 13.55 9.02
CA PHE A 271 11.56 14.36 9.75
C PHE A 271 12.21 13.62 10.91
N ALA A 272 12.09 12.31 10.98
CA ALA A 272 12.76 11.48 11.99
C ALA A 272 14.22 11.23 11.59
N THR A 273 15.08 12.23 11.83
CA THR A 273 16.51 12.21 11.47
C THR A 273 17.18 10.90 11.87
N GLY A 274 17.79 10.21 10.90
CA GLY A 274 18.43 8.91 11.08
C GLY A 274 17.54 7.70 10.79
N ARG A 275 16.21 7.86 10.60
CA ARG A 275 15.30 6.80 10.23
C ARG A 275 15.01 6.83 8.71
N LYS A 276 15.52 5.85 7.96
CA LYS A 276 15.33 5.81 6.50
C LYS A 276 13.95 5.34 6.08
N SER A 277 13.42 4.29 6.73
CA SER A 277 12.06 3.77 6.52
C SER A 277 11.72 2.80 7.66
N LEU A 278 11.71 3.30 8.89
CA LEU A 278 11.28 2.51 10.03
C LEU A 278 9.74 2.46 10.05
N TRP A 279 9.17 1.28 9.86
CA TRP A 279 7.75 1.04 10.13
C TRP A 279 7.62 -0.10 11.12
N GLN A 280 7.10 0.23 12.29
CA GLN A 280 6.88 -0.71 13.38
C GLN A 280 5.39 -0.82 13.67
N ILE A 281 4.96 -2.03 14.01
CA ILE A 281 3.58 -2.35 14.41
C ILE A 281 3.65 -3.27 15.61
N GLU A 282 2.81 -2.99 16.59
CA GLU A 282 2.64 -3.82 17.77
C GLU A 282 1.14 -4.04 18.02
N VAL A 283 0.76 -5.29 18.29
CA VAL A 283 -0.62 -5.66 18.67
C VAL A 283 -0.56 -6.42 19.96
N TYR A 284 -1.26 -5.92 20.96
CA TYR A 284 -1.33 -6.49 22.29
C TYR A 284 -2.73 -7.02 22.57
N GLY A 285 -2.81 -8.25 23.03
CA GLY A 285 -4.04 -8.91 23.41
C GLY A 285 -3.99 -9.48 24.81
N SER A 286 -5.11 -10.06 25.26
CA SER A 286 -5.27 -10.61 26.61
C SER A 286 -4.41 -11.85 26.90
N LYS A 287 -3.85 -12.50 25.87
CA LYS A 287 -3.05 -13.73 26.00
C LYS A 287 -1.64 -13.63 25.41
N GLY A 288 -1.33 -12.55 24.70
CA GLY A 288 -0.05 -12.40 24.05
C GLY A 288 0.07 -11.14 23.22
N ALA A 289 1.14 -11.06 22.46
CA ALA A 289 1.45 -9.91 21.61
C ALA A 289 2.21 -10.32 20.36
N VAL A 290 2.10 -9.51 19.31
CA VAL A 290 2.96 -9.59 18.12
C VAL A 290 3.58 -8.23 17.85
N GLN A 291 4.82 -8.23 17.35
CA GLN A 291 5.53 -7.03 16.91
C GLN A 291 6.22 -7.29 15.58
N PHE A 292 6.10 -6.35 14.67
CA PHE A 292 6.70 -6.36 13.34
C PHE A 292 7.47 -5.08 13.07
N GLU A 293 8.60 -5.19 12.37
CA GLU A 293 9.38 -4.06 11.88
C GLU A 293 9.79 -4.28 10.42
N LEU A 294 9.51 -3.31 9.53
CA LEU A 294 9.73 -3.42 8.08
C LEU A 294 11.22 -3.60 7.73
N THR A 295 12.14 -2.98 8.47
CA THR A 295 13.60 -3.13 8.21
C THR A 295 14.11 -4.52 8.57
N GLN A 296 13.29 -5.30 9.29
CA GLN A 296 13.53 -6.70 9.65
C GLN A 296 12.39 -7.60 9.16
N ASN A 297 11.95 -7.38 7.93
CA ASN A 297 10.72 -7.94 7.36
C ASN A 297 10.62 -9.47 7.28
N ASN A 298 11.71 -10.18 7.58
CA ASN A 298 11.73 -11.65 7.70
C ASN A 298 11.58 -12.12 9.15
N LEU A 299 11.39 -11.23 10.09
CA LEU A 299 11.27 -11.54 11.50
C LEU A 299 9.92 -11.10 12.06
N LEU A 300 9.31 -11.97 12.87
CA LEU A 300 8.14 -11.64 13.70
C LEU A 300 8.52 -11.84 15.16
N GLN A 301 8.26 -10.86 16.01
CA GLN A 301 8.32 -11.04 17.46
C GLN A 301 6.94 -11.50 17.95
N TYR A 302 6.92 -12.58 18.72
CA TYR A 302 5.70 -13.13 19.31
C TYR A 302 5.90 -13.43 20.80
N PHE A 303 4.94 -13.01 21.60
CA PHE A 303 4.87 -13.28 23.03
C PHE A 303 3.60 -14.05 23.37
N SER A 304 3.66 -15.01 24.30
CA SER A 304 2.49 -15.75 24.80
C SER A 304 2.52 -15.83 26.34
N LEU A 305 1.37 -15.60 26.96
CA LEU A 305 1.17 -15.85 28.38
C LEU A 305 1.07 -17.34 28.73
N ASP A 306 0.86 -18.23 27.74
CA ASP A 306 0.84 -19.69 27.92
C ASP A 306 2.24 -20.27 28.11
N ASP A 307 3.31 -19.49 27.84
CA ASP A 307 4.69 -19.93 28.06
C ASP A 307 5.02 -19.99 29.56
N PRO A 308 5.86 -20.95 30.00
CA PRO A 308 6.34 -20.98 31.39
C PRO A 308 7.00 -19.66 31.78
N LEU A 309 6.70 -19.15 32.98
CA LEU A 309 7.15 -17.84 33.47
C LEU A 309 8.67 -17.67 33.39
N GLU A 310 9.44 -18.75 33.65
CA GLU A 310 10.91 -18.76 33.60
C GLU A 310 11.52 -18.60 32.21
N THR A 311 10.73 -18.90 31.15
CA THR A 311 11.15 -18.79 29.74
C THR A 311 10.30 -17.80 28.96
N GLN A 312 9.37 -17.11 29.66
CA GLN A 312 8.46 -16.17 29.05
C GLN A 312 9.19 -14.93 28.52
N GLY A 313 8.95 -14.58 27.27
CA GLY A 313 9.58 -13.44 26.62
C GLY A 313 9.17 -13.34 25.16
N PHE A 314 9.47 -12.23 24.52
CA PHE A 314 9.32 -12.14 23.07
C PHE A 314 10.30 -13.12 22.39
N ARG A 315 9.74 -14.04 21.61
CA ARG A 315 10.53 -14.92 20.74
C ARG A 315 10.58 -14.34 19.33
N THR A 316 11.75 -14.39 18.72
CA THR A 316 11.94 -13.99 17.32
C THR A 316 11.69 -15.20 16.43
N ILE A 317 10.73 -15.07 15.50
CA ILE A 317 10.38 -16.08 14.51
C ILE A 317 10.94 -15.63 13.17
N LEU A 318 11.86 -16.45 12.60
CA LEU A 318 12.35 -16.26 11.24
C LEU A 318 11.36 -16.88 10.26
N VAL A 319 10.72 -16.07 9.42
CA VAL A 319 9.62 -16.50 8.54
C VAL A 319 10.12 -16.99 7.17
N THR A 320 11.00 -17.97 7.17
CA THR A 320 11.62 -18.52 5.96
C THR A 320 11.33 -20.00 5.72
N GLU A 321 10.43 -20.63 6.50
CA GLU A 321 10.07 -22.03 6.34
C GLU A 321 8.98 -22.20 5.28
N ALA A 322 9.30 -22.90 4.20
CA ALA A 322 8.46 -23.04 3.01
C ALA A 322 7.11 -23.71 3.25
N GLU A 323 7.03 -24.61 4.24
CA GLU A 323 5.82 -25.38 4.51
C GLU A 323 4.78 -24.63 5.35
N VAL A 324 5.22 -23.63 6.10
CA VAL A 324 4.38 -22.96 7.11
C VAL A 324 4.28 -21.45 6.94
N HIS A 325 5.14 -20.81 6.13
CA HIS A 325 5.10 -19.38 5.88
C HIS A 325 4.60 -19.08 4.46
N ASP A 326 3.66 -18.16 4.36
CA ASP A 326 3.03 -17.83 3.09
C ASP A 326 4.03 -17.29 2.07
N PHE A 327 3.87 -17.69 0.82
CA PHE A 327 4.71 -17.37 -0.33
C PHE A 327 6.13 -17.97 -0.31
N ILE A 328 6.72 -18.33 0.85
CA ILE A 328 8.12 -18.77 0.97
C ILE A 328 8.43 -19.97 0.08
N LYS A 329 7.50 -20.94 -0.05
CA LYS A 329 7.68 -22.12 -0.91
C LYS A 329 8.01 -21.80 -2.38
N HIS A 330 7.77 -20.57 -2.83
CA HIS A 330 8.04 -20.16 -4.20
C HIS A 330 9.43 -19.52 -4.37
N TRP A 331 10.11 -19.21 -3.26
CA TRP A 331 11.36 -18.45 -3.30
C TRP A 331 12.57 -19.36 -3.05
N TRP A 332 13.17 -19.28 -1.91
CA TRP A 332 14.48 -19.83 -1.61
C TRP A 332 14.42 -20.80 -0.44
N PRO A 333 15.44 -21.68 -0.28
CA PRO A 333 15.52 -22.51 0.91
C PRO A 333 15.51 -21.70 2.22
N PRO A 334 15.15 -22.31 3.37
CA PRO A 334 15.15 -21.65 4.67
C PRO A 334 16.46 -20.88 4.95
N GLY A 335 16.35 -19.74 5.60
CA GLY A 335 17.49 -18.86 5.90
C GLY A 335 17.88 -17.88 4.80
N HIS A 336 17.24 -17.90 3.62
CA HIS A 336 17.47 -16.93 2.56
C HIS A 336 16.41 -15.81 2.65
N MET A 337 16.86 -14.59 2.91
CA MET A 337 15.99 -13.45 3.23
C MET A 337 15.29 -12.89 2.02
N LEU A 338 14.04 -12.48 2.19
CA LEU A 338 13.30 -11.69 1.23
C LEU A 338 13.53 -10.18 1.48
N GLY A 339 13.52 -9.39 0.42
CA GLY A 339 13.61 -7.93 0.47
C GLY A 339 12.25 -7.25 0.28
N TRP A 340 12.25 -5.91 0.31
CA TRP A 340 11.07 -5.07 0.16
C TRP A 340 10.30 -5.33 -1.15
N GLU A 341 10.98 -5.55 -2.27
CA GLU A 341 10.34 -5.79 -3.57
C GLU A 341 9.50 -7.07 -3.61
N HIS A 342 9.76 -8.05 -2.74
CA HIS A 342 9.02 -9.29 -2.70
C HIS A 342 7.55 -9.09 -2.28
N HIS A 343 7.27 -8.10 -1.44
CA HIS A 343 5.89 -7.77 -1.05
C HIS A 343 5.07 -7.35 -2.29
N HIS A 344 5.67 -6.59 -3.21
CA HIS A 344 5.03 -6.20 -4.48
C HIS A 344 4.88 -7.39 -5.43
N CYS A 345 5.88 -8.30 -5.47
CA CYS A 345 5.75 -9.55 -6.23
C CYS A 345 4.56 -10.39 -5.72
N HIS A 346 4.42 -10.51 -4.40
CA HIS A 346 3.29 -11.23 -3.79
C HIS A 346 1.95 -10.55 -4.06
N THR A 347 1.91 -9.21 -4.00
CA THR A 347 0.72 -8.39 -4.32
C THR A 347 0.26 -8.65 -5.75
N VAL A 348 1.17 -8.52 -6.70
CA VAL A 348 0.91 -8.75 -8.12
C VAL A 348 0.48 -10.21 -8.36
N PHE A 349 1.20 -11.17 -7.77
CA PHE A 349 0.84 -12.59 -7.86
C PHE A 349 -0.56 -12.85 -7.33
N HIS A 350 -0.89 -12.34 -6.14
CA HIS A 350 -2.21 -12.51 -5.54
C HIS A 350 -3.31 -11.96 -6.46
N PHE A 351 -3.13 -10.74 -6.97
CA PHE A 351 -4.09 -10.12 -7.87
C PHE A 351 -4.29 -10.94 -9.15
N VAL A 352 -3.21 -11.29 -9.85
CA VAL A 352 -3.27 -12.10 -11.08
C VAL A 352 -3.87 -13.48 -10.82
N ASN A 353 -3.57 -14.10 -9.68
CA ASN A 353 -4.16 -15.38 -9.28
C ASN A 353 -5.69 -15.26 -9.05
N CYS A 354 -6.15 -14.18 -8.41
CA CYS A 354 -7.58 -13.92 -8.22
C CYS A 354 -8.29 -13.68 -9.56
N VAL A 355 -7.66 -12.96 -10.49
CA VAL A 355 -8.16 -12.76 -11.87
C VAL A 355 -8.27 -14.10 -12.58
N ALA A 356 -7.19 -14.88 -12.63
CA ALA A 356 -7.11 -16.13 -13.37
C ALA A 356 -8.11 -17.19 -12.86
N LYS A 357 -8.33 -17.22 -11.55
CA LYS A 357 -9.23 -18.19 -10.90
C LYS A 357 -10.62 -17.66 -10.61
N ASN A 358 -10.91 -16.42 -11.02
CA ASN A 358 -12.14 -15.71 -10.70
C ASN A 358 -12.50 -15.73 -9.20
N GLN A 359 -11.49 -15.54 -8.35
CA GLN A 359 -11.62 -15.49 -6.89
C GLN A 359 -11.70 -14.05 -6.40
N GLU A 360 -12.29 -13.83 -5.22
CA GLU A 360 -12.25 -12.52 -4.57
C GLU A 360 -10.84 -12.18 -4.08
N VAL A 361 -10.48 -10.89 -4.15
CA VAL A 361 -9.17 -10.43 -3.67
C VAL A 361 -9.08 -10.43 -2.14
N SER A 362 -10.21 -10.19 -1.46
CA SER A 362 -10.32 -10.31 0.00
C SER A 362 -10.29 -11.77 0.45
N PRO A 363 -9.88 -12.05 1.71
CA PRO A 363 -9.51 -11.10 2.75
C PRO A 363 -8.04 -10.65 2.72
N TRP A 364 -7.23 -11.19 1.82
CA TRP A 364 -5.78 -10.90 1.78
C TRP A 364 -5.47 -9.60 1.06
N GLY A 365 -5.99 -9.44 -0.15
CA GLY A 365 -5.89 -8.20 -0.91
C GLY A 365 -6.87 -7.15 -0.39
N ALA A 366 -6.45 -5.88 -0.42
CA ALA A 366 -7.30 -4.77 -0.05
C ALA A 366 -8.27 -4.44 -1.19
N THR A 367 -9.56 -4.49 -0.91
CA THR A 367 -10.61 -4.06 -1.84
C THR A 367 -10.64 -2.53 -1.98
N PHE A 368 -11.37 -2.02 -2.98
CA PHE A 368 -11.65 -0.57 -3.05
C PHE A 368 -12.51 -0.09 -1.86
N GLU A 369 -13.33 -0.99 -1.26
CA GLU A 369 -14.02 -0.68 -0.01
C GLU A 369 -13.04 -0.50 1.15
N ASP A 370 -11.99 -1.34 1.25
CA ASP A 370 -10.91 -1.14 2.25
C ASP A 370 -10.21 0.20 2.03
N GLY A 371 -9.95 0.56 0.77
CA GLY A 371 -9.39 1.86 0.41
C GLY A 371 -10.29 3.03 0.83
N LEU A 372 -11.60 2.90 0.64
CA LEU A 372 -12.59 3.88 1.11
C LEU A 372 -12.59 3.98 2.64
N ARG A 373 -12.56 2.84 3.37
CA ARG A 373 -12.50 2.85 4.84
C ARG A 373 -11.27 3.57 5.35
N VAL A 374 -10.10 3.32 4.75
CA VAL A 374 -8.89 4.07 5.10
C VAL A 374 -9.05 5.56 4.80
N GLN A 375 -9.63 5.93 3.65
CA GLN A 375 -9.84 7.34 3.30
C GLN A 375 -10.79 8.07 4.25
N LEU A 376 -11.85 7.41 4.73
CA LEU A 376 -12.75 7.94 5.77
C LEU A 376 -11.99 8.24 7.07
N ILE A 377 -11.10 7.33 7.50
CA ILE A 377 -10.31 7.51 8.72
C ILE A 377 -9.32 8.68 8.56
N LEU A 378 -8.67 8.80 7.40
CA LEU A 378 -7.76 9.91 7.10
C LEU A 378 -8.48 11.27 7.16
N GLU A 379 -9.67 11.37 6.57
CA GLU A 379 -10.48 12.59 6.59
C GLU A 379 -11.01 12.89 8.00
N ALA A 380 -11.40 11.87 8.78
CA ALA A 380 -11.76 12.02 10.18
C ALA A 380 -10.60 12.58 11.03
N LEU A 381 -9.37 12.16 10.78
CA LEU A 381 -8.18 12.72 11.43
C LEU A 381 -7.93 14.18 11.05
N GLU A 382 -8.08 14.54 9.75
CA GLU A 382 -8.01 15.96 9.31
C GLU A 382 -9.10 16.82 9.97
N ARG A 383 -10.33 16.29 10.09
CA ARG A 383 -11.43 16.99 10.79
C ARG A 383 -11.13 17.13 12.27
N SER A 384 -10.66 16.09 12.92
CA SER A 384 -10.32 16.09 14.35
C SER A 384 -9.32 17.18 14.71
N GLU A 385 -8.30 17.40 13.88
CA GLU A 385 -7.33 18.49 14.08
C GLU A 385 -8.00 19.86 14.01
N LYS A 386 -8.91 20.08 13.04
CA LYS A 386 -9.63 21.35 12.87
C LYS A 386 -10.63 21.60 14.00
N GLU A 387 -11.38 20.57 14.40
CA GLU A 387 -12.43 20.62 15.41
C GLU A 387 -11.85 20.49 16.85
N ARG A 388 -10.57 20.10 16.98
CA ARG A 388 -9.85 19.89 18.25
C ARG A 388 -10.53 18.88 19.19
N GLY A 389 -11.05 17.80 18.62
CA GLY A 389 -11.79 16.79 19.35
C GLY A 389 -11.87 15.45 18.64
N TRP A 390 -12.53 14.49 19.31
CA TRP A 390 -12.82 13.19 18.72
C TRP A 390 -13.84 13.31 17.59
N VAL A 391 -13.59 12.61 16.49
CA VAL A 391 -14.49 12.53 15.33
C VAL A 391 -14.84 11.06 15.06
N LYS A 392 -16.12 10.78 14.91
CA LYS A 392 -16.59 9.46 14.49
C LYS A 392 -16.37 9.27 12.99
N VAL A 393 -15.81 8.13 12.60
CA VAL A 393 -15.50 7.82 11.20
C VAL A 393 -16.76 7.72 10.33
N GLU A 394 -17.89 7.27 10.90
CA GLU A 394 -19.19 7.18 10.20
C GLU A 394 -19.83 8.53 9.87
N GLU A 395 -19.37 9.63 10.47
CA GLU A 395 -19.89 10.98 10.28
C GLU A 395 -19.14 11.78 9.18
N VAL A 396 -18.20 11.14 8.45
CA VAL A 396 -17.35 11.75 7.42
C VAL A 396 -17.92 11.63 5.99
#